data_9115dba5e1ed99997a93c67c452f4797
#
_entry.id   9115dba5e1ed99997a93c67c452f4797
#
_cell.length_a   1.000
_cell.length_b   1.000
_cell.length_c   1.000
_cell.angle_alpha   90.00
_cell.angle_beta   90.00
_cell.angle_gamma   90.00
#
_symmetry.space_group_name_H-M   'P 1'
#
loop_
_entity.id
_entity.type
_entity.pdbx_description
1 polymer ?
#
loop_
_entity_poly.entity_id
_entity_poly.type
_entity_poly.pdbx_seq_one_letter_code
_entity_poly.pdbx_strand_id
1 'polypeptide(L)'
;MPRQTEPERADFERAIQAVADQGPLPQAELDALSMLEGGDLERFGQAWAGLPAGARARLIRALHAAAEQRLRLDFSALNRLALEDADAQVRLAGVQAALEDRSPALLLKLLELVRSDPSLDVRSAAAEDLARFTLLGELEDLDPELTAQARTRLLEVARDQSQAPRVRASALAALGYFSDMATAEELAAGFSNPDLRLGAVRAMGRTADPRWTDRLMPVLGSDDPQLRREAARALGEIEDERAVTPLVELIDDPAHDVRLAVIEALGHIGGEDAREALLYLAEAPDDQIREAAERALDEIEAAEGDPLDL
;
A
#
# COMPACT_ATOMS: atom_id res chain seq x y z
N MET A 1 36.17 3.42 -0.70
CA MET A 1 35.18 4.08 0.14
C MET A 1 35.69 5.44 0.55
N PRO A 2 34.95 6.54 0.39
CA PRO A 2 35.34 7.81 0.99
C PRO A 2 35.37 7.63 2.52
N ARG A 3 36.40 8.15 3.19
CA ARG A 3 36.48 8.14 4.65
C ARG A 3 35.41 9.12 5.18
N GLN A 4 34.54 8.67 6.10
CA GLN A 4 33.63 9.57 6.82
C GLN A 4 34.47 10.72 7.45
N THR A 5 33.89 11.91 7.45
CA THR A 5 34.48 13.06 8.15
C THR A 5 34.35 12.85 9.68
N GLU A 6 35.20 13.51 10.47
CA GLU A 6 35.13 13.41 11.95
C GLU A 6 33.72 13.79 12.50
N PRO A 7 33.03 14.84 11.99
CA PRO A 7 31.66 15.13 12.44
C PRO A 7 30.64 14.01 12.13
N GLU A 8 30.65 13.44 10.93
CA GLU A 8 29.75 12.35 10.55
C GLU A 8 29.90 11.12 11.45
N ARG A 9 31.15 10.80 11.83
CA ARG A 9 31.42 9.72 12.75
C ARG A 9 30.93 10.01 14.17
N ALA A 10 31.02 11.26 14.63
CA ALA A 10 30.51 11.67 15.93
C ALA A 10 28.98 11.63 15.98
N ASP A 11 28.30 11.99 14.88
CA ASP A 11 26.84 11.92 14.77
C ASP A 11 26.36 10.47 14.79
N PHE A 12 27.05 9.57 14.10
CA PHE A 12 26.75 8.14 14.12
C PHE A 12 26.90 7.53 15.52
N GLU A 13 28.00 7.86 16.26
CA GLU A 13 28.16 7.37 17.64
C GLU A 13 27.04 7.86 18.57
N ARG A 14 26.61 9.12 18.42
CA ARG A 14 25.45 9.64 19.16
C ARG A 14 24.15 8.95 18.78
N ALA A 15 23.97 8.66 17.50
CA ALA A 15 22.80 7.92 17.01
C ALA A 15 22.75 6.51 17.62
N ILE A 16 23.85 5.77 17.62
CA ILE A 16 23.94 4.44 18.23
C ILE A 16 23.64 4.51 19.74
N GLN A 17 24.17 5.50 20.45
CA GLN A 17 23.90 5.68 21.87
C GLN A 17 22.42 6.02 22.11
N ALA A 18 21.82 6.94 21.31
CA ALA A 18 20.41 7.28 21.41
C ALA A 18 19.51 6.07 21.13
N VAL A 19 19.86 5.23 20.16
CA VAL A 19 19.16 3.96 19.87
C VAL A 19 19.23 3.03 21.09
N ALA A 20 20.44 2.82 21.66
CA ALA A 20 20.62 1.96 22.82
C ALA A 20 19.85 2.46 24.05
N ASP A 21 19.80 3.76 24.27
CA ASP A 21 19.09 4.40 25.38
C ASP A 21 17.60 4.60 25.11
N GLN A 22 17.10 4.20 23.92
CA GLN A 22 15.72 4.43 23.45
C GLN A 22 15.33 5.93 23.49
N GLY A 23 16.29 6.81 23.29
CA GLY A 23 16.13 8.25 23.28
C GLY A 23 15.61 8.79 21.94
N PRO A 24 15.32 10.10 21.88
CA PRO A 24 14.97 10.74 20.62
C PRO A 24 16.15 10.74 19.65
N LEU A 25 15.84 10.71 18.36
CA LEU A 25 16.81 10.83 17.28
C LEU A 25 16.66 12.20 16.61
N PRO A 26 17.46 13.20 17.03
CA PRO A 26 17.55 14.48 16.33
C PRO A 26 17.99 14.30 14.87
N GLN A 27 17.91 15.39 14.09
CA GLN A 27 18.18 15.40 12.66
C GLN A 27 19.54 14.82 12.26
N ALA A 28 20.60 15.23 12.94
CA ALA A 28 21.95 14.79 12.59
C ALA A 28 22.16 13.30 12.82
N GLU A 29 21.50 12.73 13.86
CA GLU A 29 21.51 11.32 14.17
C GLU A 29 20.67 10.52 13.14
N LEU A 30 19.52 11.06 12.66
CA LEU A 30 18.76 10.44 11.57
C LEU A 30 19.56 10.42 10.28
N ASP A 31 20.22 11.53 9.92
CA ASP A 31 21.07 11.61 8.73
C ASP A 31 22.24 10.60 8.83
N ALA A 32 22.79 10.41 10.03
CA ALA A 32 23.88 9.46 10.27
C ALA A 32 23.44 7.98 10.23
N LEU A 33 22.14 7.68 10.41
CA LEU A 33 21.56 6.33 10.26
C LEU A 33 21.06 6.06 8.83
N SER A 34 21.07 7.06 7.95
CA SER A 34 20.67 6.90 6.56
C SER A 34 21.77 6.22 5.75
N MET A 35 21.39 5.33 4.83
CA MET A 35 22.29 4.62 3.91
C MET A 35 23.43 3.83 4.60
N LEU A 36 23.15 3.22 5.75
CA LEU A 36 24.14 2.43 6.48
C LEU A 36 24.62 1.21 5.69
N GLU A 37 25.95 1.03 5.66
CA GLU A 37 26.62 -0.09 5.01
C GLU A 37 27.80 -0.61 5.84
N GLY A 38 28.24 -1.84 5.55
CA GLY A 38 29.47 -2.41 6.09
C GLY A 38 29.53 -2.39 7.62
N GLY A 39 30.66 -1.91 8.16
CA GLY A 39 30.91 -1.90 9.60
C GLY A 39 29.95 -1.05 10.43
N ASP A 40 29.38 0.02 9.87
CA ASP A 40 28.41 0.87 10.56
C ASP A 40 27.06 0.16 10.69
N LEU A 41 26.64 -0.57 9.67
CA LEU A 41 25.46 -1.43 9.75
C LEU A 41 25.65 -2.56 10.78
N GLU A 42 26.85 -3.17 10.83
CA GLU A 42 27.17 -4.19 11.85
C GLU A 42 27.09 -3.62 13.28
N ARG A 43 27.60 -2.41 13.50
CA ARG A 43 27.56 -1.72 14.80
C ARG A 43 26.14 -1.36 15.18
N PHE A 44 25.33 -0.86 14.23
CA PHE A 44 23.89 -0.66 14.46
C PHE A 44 23.22 -1.99 14.86
N GLY A 45 23.52 -3.08 14.15
CA GLY A 45 23.01 -4.41 14.45
C GLY A 45 23.30 -4.89 15.86
N GLN A 46 24.48 -4.55 16.42
CA GLN A 46 24.82 -4.85 17.82
C GLN A 46 23.98 -4.06 18.80
N ALA A 47 23.78 -2.75 18.58
CA ALA A 47 22.89 -1.93 19.42
C ALA A 47 21.42 -2.40 19.30
N TRP A 48 20.97 -2.69 18.08
CA TRP A 48 19.66 -3.26 17.77
C TRP A 48 19.39 -4.55 18.56
N ALA A 49 20.32 -5.50 18.57
CA ALA A 49 20.17 -6.77 19.26
C ALA A 49 20.01 -6.60 20.79
N GLY A 50 20.52 -5.50 21.37
CA GLY A 50 20.37 -5.16 22.79
C GLY A 50 19.00 -4.57 23.15
N LEU A 51 18.20 -4.16 22.16
CA LEU A 51 16.89 -3.53 22.42
C LEU A 51 15.79 -4.55 22.67
N PRO A 52 14.81 -4.25 23.56
CA PRO A 52 13.56 -5.00 23.60
C PRO A 52 12.79 -4.92 22.29
N ALA A 53 12.05 -5.96 21.93
CA ALA A 53 11.28 -6.03 20.66
C ALA A 53 10.38 -4.80 20.44
N GLY A 54 9.65 -4.38 21.48
CA GLY A 54 8.81 -3.19 21.39
C GLY A 54 9.58 -1.89 21.10
N ALA A 55 10.83 -1.78 21.55
CA ALA A 55 11.69 -0.64 21.22
C ALA A 55 12.17 -0.71 19.77
N ARG A 56 12.55 -1.89 19.27
CA ARG A 56 12.93 -2.12 17.89
C ARG A 56 11.80 -1.75 16.92
N ALA A 57 10.57 -2.23 17.20
CA ALA A 57 9.41 -1.90 16.37
C ALA A 57 9.08 -0.39 16.37
N ARG A 58 9.20 0.29 17.53
CA ARG A 58 9.02 1.75 17.60
C ARG A 58 10.08 2.50 16.81
N LEU A 59 11.34 2.05 16.88
CA LEU A 59 12.44 2.66 16.15
C LEU A 59 12.19 2.60 14.63
N ILE A 60 11.84 1.44 14.09
CA ILE A 60 11.55 1.30 12.65
C ILE A 60 10.42 2.24 12.22
N ARG A 61 9.32 2.32 13.00
CA ARG A 61 8.23 3.26 12.68
C ARG A 61 8.66 4.72 12.73
N ALA A 62 9.54 5.07 13.68
CA ALA A 62 10.06 6.44 13.79
C ALA A 62 10.99 6.79 12.61
N LEU A 63 11.83 5.85 12.16
CA LEU A 63 12.68 6.02 10.98
C LEU A 63 11.83 6.17 9.70
N HIS A 64 10.79 5.35 9.56
CA HIS A 64 9.84 5.46 8.46
C HIS A 64 9.15 6.83 8.43
N ALA A 65 8.56 7.27 9.53
CA ALA A 65 7.93 8.59 9.63
C ALA A 65 8.92 9.76 9.34
N ALA A 66 10.20 9.60 9.67
CA ALA A 66 11.22 10.57 9.32
C ALA A 66 11.55 10.56 7.80
N ALA A 67 11.56 9.39 7.17
CA ALA A 67 11.77 9.25 5.73
C ALA A 67 10.62 9.86 4.91
N GLU A 68 9.36 9.66 5.32
CA GLU A 68 8.19 10.28 4.68
C GLU A 68 8.25 11.81 4.65
N GLN A 69 8.81 12.41 5.69
CA GLN A 69 8.97 13.87 5.76
C GLN A 69 10.17 14.39 4.97
N ARG A 70 11.08 13.49 4.52
CA ARG A 70 12.37 13.85 3.95
C ARG A 70 12.83 12.82 2.94
N LEU A 71 12.58 13.10 1.67
CA LEU A 71 12.91 12.24 0.52
C LEU A 71 14.40 11.83 0.38
N ARG A 72 15.31 12.37 1.20
CA ARG A 72 16.73 12.04 1.14
C ARG A 72 17.17 10.98 2.13
N LEU A 73 16.31 10.58 3.07
CA LEU A 73 16.63 9.57 4.07
C LEU A 73 16.30 8.17 3.52
N ASP A 74 17.29 7.30 3.52
CA ASP A 74 17.15 5.91 3.12
C ASP A 74 17.53 4.97 4.28
N PHE A 75 16.54 4.28 4.80
CA PHE A 75 16.67 3.30 5.89
C PHE A 75 16.46 1.86 5.41
N SER A 76 16.58 1.59 4.12
CA SER A 76 16.34 0.25 3.52
C SER A 76 17.18 -0.85 4.18
N ALA A 77 18.44 -0.56 4.55
CA ALA A 77 19.27 -1.54 5.24
C ALA A 77 18.74 -1.88 6.65
N LEU A 78 18.19 -0.90 7.36
CA LEU A 78 17.62 -1.09 8.69
C LEU A 78 16.26 -1.79 8.61
N ASN A 79 15.46 -1.48 7.59
CA ASN A 79 14.20 -2.17 7.33
C ASN A 79 14.45 -3.65 7.00
N ARG A 80 15.49 -3.98 6.22
CA ARG A 80 15.87 -5.37 5.95
C ARG A 80 16.29 -6.11 7.23
N LEU A 81 17.01 -5.44 8.14
CA LEU A 81 17.33 -6.03 9.44
C LEU A 81 16.05 -6.35 10.24
N ALA A 82 15.07 -5.45 10.21
CA ALA A 82 13.79 -5.66 10.88
C ALA A 82 12.99 -6.83 10.28
N LEU A 83 13.07 -7.06 8.98
CA LEU A 83 12.39 -8.19 8.30
C LEU A 83 12.93 -9.57 8.72
N GLU A 84 14.14 -9.63 9.30
CA GLU A 84 14.76 -10.85 9.81
C GLU A 84 14.60 -11.00 11.34
N ASP A 85 13.90 -10.09 12.00
CA ASP A 85 13.77 -10.11 13.46
C ASP A 85 12.96 -11.31 13.97
N ALA A 86 13.34 -11.82 15.11
CA ALA A 86 12.63 -12.94 15.78
C ALA A 86 11.19 -12.55 16.17
N ASP A 87 10.95 -11.28 16.49
CA ASP A 87 9.65 -10.77 16.93
C ASP A 87 8.77 -10.36 15.75
N ALA A 88 7.54 -10.84 15.71
CA ALA A 88 6.60 -10.58 14.63
C ALA A 88 6.20 -9.10 14.49
N GLN A 89 6.15 -8.34 15.61
CA GLN A 89 5.80 -6.91 15.54
C GLN A 89 6.93 -6.08 14.93
N VAL A 90 8.17 -6.53 15.09
CA VAL A 90 9.34 -5.91 14.46
C VAL A 90 9.33 -6.20 12.96
N ARG A 91 9.10 -7.47 12.56
CA ARG A 91 9.00 -7.83 11.14
C ARG A 91 7.85 -7.11 10.44
N LEU A 92 6.67 -7.00 11.11
CA LEU A 92 5.54 -6.24 10.60
C LEU A 92 5.89 -4.77 10.38
N ALA A 93 6.56 -4.13 11.35
CA ALA A 93 7.04 -2.76 11.20
C ALA A 93 8.03 -2.63 10.03
N GLY A 94 8.90 -3.63 9.83
CA GLY A 94 9.84 -3.68 8.69
C GLY A 94 9.13 -3.74 7.35
N VAL A 95 8.08 -4.57 7.20
CA VAL A 95 7.26 -4.62 5.96
C VAL A 95 6.62 -3.24 5.72
N GLN A 96 5.96 -2.68 6.73
CA GLN A 96 5.26 -1.39 6.61
C GLN A 96 6.20 -0.20 6.33
N ALA A 97 7.46 -0.29 6.75
CA ALA A 97 8.45 0.76 6.53
C ALA A 97 9.20 0.65 5.20
N ALA A 98 9.04 -0.45 4.46
CA ALA A 98 9.82 -0.73 3.26
C ALA A 98 9.18 -0.20 1.96
N LEU A 99 8.19 0.70 2.04
CA LEU A 99 7.37 1.16 0.90
C LEU A 99 8.18 1.75 -0.27
N GLU A 100 9.29 2.41 0.00
CA GLU A 100 10.15 3.02 -1.03
C GLU A 100 11.24 2.06 -1.58
N ASP A 101 11.48 0.93 -0.91
CA ASP A 101 12.49 -0.05 -1.37
C ASP A 101 11.91 -0.90 -2.51
N ARG A 102 12.41 -0.67 -3.74
CA ARG A 102 12.04 -1.42 -4.97
C ARG A 102 13.04 -2.52 -5.31
N SER A 103 13.92 -2.88 -4.37
CA SER A 103 14.99 -3.84 -4.64
C SER A 103 14.45 -5.26 -4.86
N PRO A 104 15.10 -6.05 -5.75
CA PRO A 104 14.82 -7.48 -5.88
C PRO A 104 14.98 -8.25 -4.55
N ALA A 105 15.88 -7.79 -3.68
CA ALA A 105 16.10 -8.43 -2.39
C ALA A 105 14.88 -8.31 -1.47
N LEU A 106 14.21 -7.15 -1.44
CA LEU A 106 12.97 -6.99 -0.70
C LEU A 106 11.85 -7.84 -1.29
N LEU A 107 11.66 -7.82 -2.61
CA LEU A 107 10.68 -8.67 -3.27
C LEU A 107 10.82 -10.13 -2.86
N LEU A 108 12.03 -10.70 -2.96
CA LEU A 108 12.29 -12.09 -2.59
C LEU A 108 11.98 -12.35 -1.11
N LYS A 109 12.29 -11.40 -0.22
CA LYS A 109 11.96 -11.50 1.20
C LYS A 109 10.44 -11.46 1.45
N LEU A 110 9.71 -10.59 0.78
CA LEU A 110 8.24 -10.57 0.86
C LEU A 110 7.60 -11.87 0.36
N LEU A 111 8.14 -12.48 -0.72
CA LEU A 111 7.70 -13.78 -1.22
C LEU A 111 7.95 -14.92 -0.23
N GLU A 112 9.01 -14.84 0.57
CA GLU A 112 9.27 -15.76 1.69
C GLU A 112 8.26 -15.54 2.82
N LEU A 113 8.11 -14.27 3.27
CA LEU A 113 7.24 -13.90 4.38
C LEU A 113 5.78 -14.26 4.11
N VAL A 114 5.24 -13.93 2.94
CA VAL A 114 3.83 -14.22 2.60
C VAL A 114 3.53 -15.71 2.65
N ARG A 115 4.51 -16.56 2.31
CA ARG A 115 4.35 -18.01 2.29
C ARG A 115 4.37 -18.63 3.68
N SER A 116 5.31 -18.23 4.54
CA SER A 116 5.72 -19.04 5.68
C SER A 116 5.97 -18.28 6.98
N ASP A 117 5.76 -16.95 7.06
CA ASP A 117 5.90 -16.26 8.33
C ASP A 117 4.91 -16.83 9.36
N PRO A 118 5.34 -17.12 10.61
CA PRO A 118 4.44 -17.61 11.65
C PRO A 118 3.28 -16.65 11.95
N SER A 119 3.48 -15.34 11.83
CA SER A 119 2.48 -14.32 12.10
C SER A 119 1.55 -14.10 10.92
N LEU A 120 0.24 -14.17 11.21
CA LEU A 120 -0.81 -13.85 10.25
C LEU A 120 -0.69 -12.41 9.72
N ASP A 121 -0.40 -11.46 10.63
CA ASP A 121 -0.31 -10.05 10.28
C ASP A 121 0.88 -9.77 9.36
N VAL A 122 2.02 -10.42 9.59
CA VAL A 122 3.18 -10.30 8.71
C VAL A 122 2.89 -10.89 7.34
N ARG A 123 2.27 -12.10 7.26
CA ARG A 123 1.88 -12.68 5.97
C ARG A 123 0.92 -11.79 5.18
N SER A 124 -0.10 -11.22 5.86
CA SER A 124 -1.08 -10.35 5.21
C SER A 124 -0.42 -9.07 4.70
N ALA A 125 0.40 -8.40 5.53
CA ALA A 125 1.11 -7.19 5.15
C ALA A 125 2.10 -7.43 4.00
N ALA A 126 2.83 -8.55 4.02
CA ALA A 126 3.72 -8.92 2.92
C ALA A 126 2.95 -9.15 1.60
N ALA A 127 1.76 -9.78 1.66
CA ALA A 127 0.90 -9.94 0.50
C ALA A 127 0.41 -8.59 -0.04
N GLU A 128 0.02 -7.67 0.85
CA GLU A 128 -0.42 -6.32 0.48
C GLU A 128 0.72 -5.51 -0.16
N ASP A 129 1.93 -5.58 0.41
CA ASP A 129 3.09 -4.86 -0.13
C ASP A 129 3.58 -5.42 -1.47
N LEU A 130 3.36 -6.71 -1.76
CA LEU A 130 3.66 -7.31 -3.06
C LEU A 130 2.86 -6.68 -4.22
N ALA A 131 1.73 -6.03 -3.96
CA ALA A 131 0.93 -5.37 -4.99
C ALA A 131 1.73 -4.30 -5.76
N ARG A 132 2.61 -3.54 -5.11
CA ARG A 132 3.44 -2.55 -5.81
C ARG A 132 4.50 -3.18 -6.72
N PHE A 133 5.00 -4.38 -6.36
CA PHE A 133 5.91 -5.11 -7.24
C PHE A 133 5.19 -5.71 -8.45
N THR A 134 3.91 -6.11 -8.30
CA THR A 134 3.11 -6.54 -9.44
C THR A 134 2.80 -5.38 -10.38
N LEU A 135 2.55 -4.18 -9.84
CA LEU A 135 2.44 -2.96 -10.63
C LEU A 135 3.75 -2.63 -11.37
N LEU A 136 4.90 -2.67 -10.68
CA LEU A 136 6.20 -2.46 -11.34
C LEU A 136 6.46 -3.49 -12.45
N GLY A 137 5.99 -4.71 -12.27
CA GLY A 137 6.06 -5.75 -13.29
C GLY A 137 5.19 -5.45 -14.52
N GLU A 138 4.00 -4.93 -14.32
CA GLU A 138 3.09 -4.52 -15.42
C GLU A 138 3.64 -3.31 -16.18
N LEU A 139 4.30 -2.39 -15.47
CA LEU A 139 4.97 -1.22 -16.06
C LEU A 139 6.34 -1.55 -16.71
N GLU A 140 6.74 -2.82 -16.73
CA GLU A 140 8.05 -3.27 -17.22
C GLU A 140 9.26 -2.69 -16.45
N ASP A 141 9.02 -2.15 -15.23
CA ASP A 141 10.06 -1.61 -14.35
C ASP A 141 10.69 -2.68 -13.42
N LEU A 142 10.27 -3.94 -13.56
CA LEU A 142 10.77 -5.10 -12.82
C LEU A 142 11.18 -6.19 -13.79
N ASP A 143 12.23 -6.94 -13.43
CA ASP A 143 12.67 -8.12 -14.20
C ASP A 143 11.49 -9.08 -14.44
N PRO A 144 11.24 -9.51 -15.70
CA PRO A 144 10.10 -10.38 -16.05
C PRO A 144 10.10 -11.71 -15.27
N GLU A 145 11.27 -12.27 -14.93
CA GLU A 145 11.36 -13.49 -14.15
C GLU A 145 10.91 -13.27 -12.70
N LEU A 146 11.30 -12.15 -12.10
CA LEU A 146 10.83 -11.75 -10.76
C LEU A 146 9.33 -11.45 -10.75
N THR A 147 8.82 -10.81 -11.79
CA THR A 147 7.37 -10.58 -11.97
C THR A 147 6.61 -11.92 -12.03
N ALA A 148 7.11 -12.88 -12.81
CA ALA A 148 6.52 -14.22 -12.91
C ALA A 148 6.57 -14.98 -11.58
N GLN A 149 7.66 -14.85 -10.82
CA GLN A 149 7.80 -15.45 -9.49
C GLN A 149 6.79 -14.84 -8.51
N ALA A 150 6.64 -13.50 -8.49
CA ALA A 150 5.66 -12.81 -7.65
C ALA A 150 4.24 -13.29 -7.95
N ARG A 151 3.85 -13.29 -9.23
CA ARG A 151 2.54 -13.77 -9.69
C ARG A 151 2.29 -15.23 -9.27
N THR A 152 3.24 -16.12 -9.52
CA THR A 152 3.11 -17.54 -9.19
C THR A 152 2.89 -17.71 -7.68
N ARG A 153 3.68 -17.03 -6.86
CA ARG A 153 3.57 -17.11 -5.40
C ARG A 153 2.22 -16.58 -4.89
N LEU A 154 1.76 -15.45 -5.41
CA LEU A 154 0.47 -14.86 -5.03
C LEU A 154 -0.70 -15.80 -5.39
N LEU A 155 -0.67 -16.42 -6.58
CA LEU A 155 -1.66 -17.44 -6.98
C LEU A 155 -1.63 -18.66 -6.05
N GLU A 156 -0.45 -19.19 -5.70
CA GLU A 156 -0.30 -20.28 -4.74
C GLU A 156 -0.94 -19.95 -3.40
N VAL A 157 -0.64 -18.75 -2.86
CA VAL A 157 -1.16 -18.29 -1.56
C VAL A 157 -2.68 -18.07 -1.61
N ALA A 158 -3.20 -17.46 -2.67
CA ALA A 158 -4.64 -17.21 -2.83
C ALA A 158 -5.45 -18.52 -2.89
N ARG A 159 -4.88 -19.57 -3.49
CA ARG A 159 -5.50 -20.91 -3.65
C ARG A 159 -5.32 -21.82 -2.44
N ASP A 160 -4.30 -21.61 -1.63
CA ASP A 160 -3.97 -22.46 -0.50
C ASP A 160 -4.99 -22.33 0.63
N GLN A 161 -5.91 -23.31 0.73
CA GLN A 161 -6.96 -23.34 1.75
C GLN A 161 -6.41 -23.52 3.19
N SER A 162 -5.15 -23.88 3.36
CA SER A 162 -4.51 -23.92 4.67
C SER A 162 -4.12 -22.54 5.19
N GLN A 163 -4.03 -21.54 4.30
CA GLN A 163 -3.81 -20.15 4.67
C GLN A 163 -5.11 -19.52 5.21
N ALA A 164 -4.94 -18.58 6.14
CA ALA A 164 -6.08 -17.85 6.67
C ALA A 164 -6.76 -17.01 5.56
N PRO A 165 -8.11 -16.87 5.59
CA PRO A 165 -8.85 -16.12 4.59
C PRO A 165 -8.29 -14.72 4.33
N ARG A 166 -7.88 -14.00 5.37
CA ARG A 166 -7.28 -12.67 5.25
C ARG A 166 -6.02 -12.66 4.38
N VAL A 167 -5.10 -13.62 4.58
CA VAL A 167 -3.87 -13.72 3.78
C VAL A 167 -4.18 -14.02 2.32
N ARG A 168 -5.12 -14.94 2.09
CA ARG A 168 -5.60 -15.29 0.75
C ARG A 168 -6.24 -14.11 0.04
N ALA A 169 -7.07 -13.33 0.76
CA ALA A 169 -7.70 -12.13 0.22
C ALA A 169 -6.67 -11.03 -0.12
N SER A 170 -5.65 -10.82 0.74
CA SER A 170 -4.56 -9.87 0.46
C SER A 170 -3.72 -10.31 -0.76
N ALA A 171 -3.43 -11.62 -0.87
CA ALA A 171 -2.72 -12.16 -2.04
C ALA A 171 -3.54 -12.00 -3.34
N LEU A 172 -4.85 -12.22 -3.27
CA LEU A 172 -5.76 -12.02 -4.39
C LEU A 172 -5.81 -10.55 -4.81
N ALA A 173 -5.88 -9.63 -3.84
CA ALA A 173 -5.84 -8.19 -4.10
C ALA A 173 -4.56 -7.74 -4.80
N ALA A 174 -3.42 -8.35 -4.45
CA ALA A 174 -2.13 -8.05 -5.08
C ALA A 174 -2.02 -8.53 -6.54
N LEU A 175 -2.87 -9.46 -6.98
CA LEU A 175 -2.92 -9.92 -8.37
C LEU A 175 -3.62 -8.96 -9.33
N GLY A 176 -4.28 -7.91 -8.80
CA GLY A 176 -5.14 -7.02 -9.59
C GLY A 176 -4.44 -6.20 -10.67
N TYR A 177 -3.12 -6.15 -10.70
CA TYR A 177 -2.38 -5.51 -11.79
C TYR A 177 -2.11 -6.43 -12.99
N PHE A 178 -2.41 -7.74 -12.88
CA PHE A 178 -2.29 -8.67 -14.00
C PHE A 178 -3.62 -8.79 -14.76
N SER A 179 -3.59 -8.51 -16.06
CA SER A 179 -4.78 -8.48 -16.93
C SER A 179 -5.06 -9.79 -17.68
N ASP A 180 -4.29 -10.86 -17.42
CA ASP A 180 -4.45 -12.14 -18.11
C ASP A 180 -5.70 -12.94 -17.69
N MET A 181 -6.14 -13.86 -18.57
CA MET A 181 -7.36 -14.64 -18.39
C MET A 181 -7.33 -15.50 -17.11
N ALA A 182 -6.19 -16.09 -16.76
CA ALA A 182 -6.09 -16.96 -15.58
C ALA A 182 -6.25 -16.16 -14.28
N THR A 183 -5.72 -14.94 -14.24
CA THR A 183 -5.96 -14.01 -13.13
C THR A 183 -7.43 -13.59 -13.08
N ALA A 184 -8.06 -13.25 -14.21
CA ALA A 184 -9.47 -12.89 -14.25
C ALA A 184 -10.38 -14.02 -13.75
N GLU A 185 -10.10 -15.27 -14.07
CA GLU A 185 -10.83 -16.44 -13.55
C GLU A 185 -10.69 -16.56 -12.02
N GLU A 186 -9.49 -16.33 -11.49
CA GLU A 186 -9.23 -16.37 -10.05
C GLU A 186 -9.98 -15.24 -9.31
N LEU A 187 -9.99 -14.02 -9.88
CA LEU A 187 -10.73 -12.89 -9.33
C LEU A 187 -12.24 -13.19 -9.29
N ALA A 188 -12.78 -13.76 -10.38
CA ALA A 188 -14.20 -14.12 -10.45
C ALA A 188 -14.57 -15.21 -9.41
N ALA A 189 -13.69 -16.19 -9.20
CA ALA A 189 -13.87 -17.22 -8.17
C ALA A 189 -13.79 -16.62 -6.76
N GLY A 190 -12.81 -15.75 -6.50
CA GLY A 190 -12.64 -15.04 -5.23
C GLY A 190 -13.84 -14.14 -4.91
N PHE A 191 -14.39 -13.43 -5.89
CA PHE A 191 -15.59 -12.60 -5.72
C PHE A 191 -16.81 -13.40 -5.26
N SER A 192 -16.94 -14.64 -5.70
CA SER A 192 -18.02 -15.54 -5.31
C SER A 192 -17.84 -16.12 -3.89
N ASN A 193 -16.65 -16.05 -3.33
CA ASN A 193 -16.34 -16.52 -1.98
C ASN A 193 -16.45 -15.37 -0.97
N PRO A 194 -17.35 -15.43 0.04
CA PRO A 194 -17.52 -14.36 1.02
C PRO A 194 -16.20 -13.96 1.74
N ASP A 195 -15.34 -14.92 2.04
CA ASP A 195 -14.08 -14.71 2.75
C ASP A 195 -13.00 -14.01 1.91
N LEU A 196 -13.12 -14.06 0.59
CA LEU A 196 -12.16 -13.49 -0.36
C LEU A 196 -12.71 -12.29 -1.13
N ARG A 197 -14.02 -12.05 -1.02
CA ARG A 197 -14.73 -11.04 -1.83
C ARG A 197 -14.11 -9.65 -1.76
N LEU A 198 -13.70 -9.22 -0.57
CA LEU A 198 -13.05 -7.92 -0.39
C LEU A 198 -11.75 -7.81 -1.20
N GLY A 199 -10.91 -8.85 -1.16
CA GLY A 199 -9.67 -8.90 -1.94
C GLY A 199 -9.94 -8.94 -3.44
N ALA A 200 -10.98 -9.68 -3.87
CA ALA A 200 -11.39 -9.74 -5.27
C ALA A 200 -11.92 -8.40 -5.79
N VAL A 201 -12.72 -7.67 -4.99
CA VAL A 201 -13.22 -6.33 -5.33
C VAL A 201 -12.05 -5.36 -5.55
N ARG A 202 -11.08 -5.33 -4.63
CA ARG A 202 -9.86 -4.53 -4.79
C ARG A 202 -9.07 -4.88 -6.04
N ALA A 203 -8.88 -6.17 -6.30
CA ALA A 203 -8.15 -6.62 -7.46
C ALA A 203 -8.86 -6.24 -8.77
N MET A 204 -10.20 -6.37 -8.82
CA MET A 204 -11.01 -6.00 -9.98
C MET A 204 -10.86 -4.51 -10.32
N GLY A 205 -10.85 -3.61 -9.33
CA GLY A 205 -10.56 -2.19 -9.56
C GLY A 205 -9.20 -1.96 -10.19
N ARG A 206 -8.14 -2.52 -9.56
CA ARG A 206 -6.76 -2.39 -10.03
C ARG A 206 -6.50 -2.87 -11.46
N THR A 207 -7.36 -3.78 -12.00
CA THR A 207 -7.25 -4.18 -13.40
C THR A 207 -7.63 -3.05 -14.37
N ALA A 208 -8.31 -2.01 -13.91
CA ALA A 208 -8.89 -0.94 -14.75
C ALA A 208 -9.73 -1.49 -15.94
N ASP A 209 -10.36 -2.66 -15.77
CA ASP A 209 -11.07 -3.36 -16.85
C ASP A 209 -12.60 -3.21 -16.69
N PRO A 210 -13.30 -2.54 -17.64
CA PRO A 210 -14.75 -2.32 -17.58
C PRO A 210 -15.59 -3.60 -17.53
N ARG A 211 -15.02 -4.78 -17.83
CA ARG A 211 -15.74 -6.07 -17.67
C ARG A 211 -16.25 -6.31 -16.26
N TRP A 212 -15.65 -5.66 -15.25
CA TRP A 212 -16.00 -5.84 -13.85
C TRP A 212 -17.09 -4.89 -13.35
N THR A 213 -17.39 -3.82 -14.07
CA THR A 213 -18.36 -2.79 -13.67
C THR A 213 -19.70 -3.39 -13.27
N ASP A 214 -20.27 -4.26 -14.12
CA ASP A 214 -21.57 -4.89 -13.87
C ASP A 214 -21.59 -5.81 -12.63
N ARG A 215 -20.41 -6.32 -12.21
CA ARG A 215 -20.29 -7.13 -10.98
C ARG A 215 -20.07 -6.27 -9.74
N LEU A 216 -19.43 -5.12 -9.89
CA LEU A 216 -19.09 -4.23 -8.78
C LEU A 216 -20.24 -3.31 -8.40
N MET A 217 -21.03 -2.79 -9.34
CA MET A 217 -22.17 -1.92 -9.06
C MET A 217 -23.14 -2.49 -8.00
N PRO A 218 -23.55 -3.78 -8.03
CA PRO A 218 -24.42 -4.32 -6.98
C PRO A 218 -23.76 -4.36 -5.59
N VAL A 219 -22.43 -4.33 -5.49
CA VAL A 219 -21.71 -4.34 -4.21
C VAL A 219 -21.84 -3.00 -3.48
N LEU A 220 -22.14 -1.91 -4.19
CA LEU A 220 -22.49 -0.62 -3.60
C LEU A 220 -23.70 -0.69 -2.66
N GLY A 221 -24.59 -1.66 -2.85
CA GLY A 221 -25.74 -1.92 -1.97
C GLY A 221 -25.45 -2.90 -0.82
N SER A 222 -24.20 -3.27 -0.55
CA SER A 222 -23.86 -4.21 0.51
C SER A 222 -24.19 -3.67 1.92
N ASP A 223 -24.63 -4.53 2.83
CA ASP A 223 -24.78 -4.19 4.25
C ASP A 223 -23.42 -3.87 4.92
N ASP A 224 -22.31 -4.41 4.38
CA ASP A 224 -20.96 -4.19 4.88
C ASP A 224 -20.39 -2.87 4.31
N PRO A 225 -20.17 -1.84 5.15
CA PRO A 225 -19.62 -0.56 4.70
C PRO A 225 -18.20 -0.69 4.11
N GLN A 226 -17.44 -1.72 4.52
CA GLN A 226 -16.12 -1.97 3.98
C GLN A 226 -16.21 -2.43 2.52
N LEU A 227 -17.15 -3.28 2.19
CA LEU A 227 -17.40 -3.71 0.82
C LEU A 227 -17.94 -2.56 -0.04
N ARG A 228 -18.85 -1.70 0.48
CA ARG A 228 -19.32 -0.53 -0.26
C ARG A 228 -18.19 0.43 -0.59
N ARG A 229 -17.33 0.73 0.40
CA ARG A 229 -16.16 1.60 0.22
C ARG A 229 -15.21 1.06 -0.85
N GLU A 230 -14.85 -0.21 -0.76
CA GLU A 230 -13.92 -0.82 -1.74
C GLU A 230 -14.56 -0.95 -3.14
N ALA A 231 -15.88 -1.15 -3.23
CA ALA A 231 -16.58 -1.15 -4.52
C ALA A 231 -16.60 0.25 -5.15
N ALA A 232 -16.82 1.30 -4.37
CA ALA A 232 -16.73 2.67 -4.85
C ALA A 232 -15.33 2.98 -5.40
N ARG A 233 -14.27 2.65 -4.64
CA ARG A 233 -12.89 2.82 -5.11
C ARG A 233 -12.60 2.05 -6.38
N ALA A 234 -13.00 0.76 -6.41
CA ALA A 234 -12.77 -0.09 -7.58
C ALA A 234 -13.47 0.44 -8.83
N LEU A 235 -14.68 1.00 -8.70
CA LEU A 235 -15.40 1.62 -9.81
C LEU A 235 -14.74 2.93 -10.26
N GLY A 236 -14.17 3.71 -9.33
CA GLY A 236 -13.35 4.88 -9.64
C GLY A 236 -12.07 4.52 -10.39
N GLU A 237 -11.37 3.45 -9.98
CA GLU A 237 -10.16 2.95 -10.68
C GLU A 237 -10.46 2.41 -12.10
N ILE A 238 -11.68 1.92 -12.34
CA ILE A 238 -12.13 1.45 -13.67
C ILE A 238 -12.54 2.60 -14.60
N GLU A 239 -12.93 3.75 -14.04
CA GLU A 239 -13.33 4.96 -14.77
C GLU A 239 -14.50 4.73 -15.77
N ASP A 240 -15.42 3.82 -15.43
CA ASP A 240 -16.60 3.54 -16.28
C ASP A 240 -17.77 4.46 -15.92
N GLU A 241 -18.16 5.34 -16.85
CA GLU A 241 -19.27 6.31 -16.67
C GLU A 241 -20.58 5.68 -16.20
N ARG A 242 -20.82 4.38 -16.49
CA ARG A 242 -22.00 3.64 -16.03
C ARG A 242 -22.10 3.56 -14.50
N ALA A 243 -20.98 3.75 -13.79
CA ALA A 243 -20.95 3.72 -12.34
C ALA A 243 -21.36 5.06 -11.69
N VAL A 244 -21.38 6.17 -12.43
CA VAL A 244 -21.66 7.50 -11.85
C VAL A 244 -23.02 7.53 -11.14
N THR A 245 -24.11 7.14 -11.80
CA THR A 245 -25.44 7.16 -11.19
C THR A 245 -25.51 6.31 -9.92
N PRO A 246 -25.05 5.03 -9.88
CA PRO A 246 -25.02 4.27 -8.64
C PRO A 246 -24.13 4.86 -7.55
N LEU A 247 -23.02 5.52 -7.89
CA LEU A 247 -22.15 6.20 -6.93
C LEU A 247 -22.82 7.45 -6.33
N VAL A 248 -23.52 8.23 -7.14
CA VAL A 248 -24.28 9.41 -6.67
C VAL A 248 -25.35 9.02 -5.63
N GLU A 249 -25.95 7.83 -5.72
CA GLU A 249 -26.89 7.33 -4.70
C GLU A 249 -26.25 7.13 -3.32
N LEU A 250 -24.90 7.07 -3.23
CA LEU A 250 -24.14 6.87 -1.99
C LEU A 250 -23.49 8.14 -1.42
N ILE A 251 -23.74 9.32 -1.96
CA ILE A 251 -23.18 10.57 -1.43
C ILE A 251 -23.60 10.84 0.02
N ASP A 252 -24.75 10.31 0.43
CA ASP A 252 -25.31 10.38 1.79
C ASP A 252 -25.15 9.08 2.58
N ASP A 253 -24.22 8.18 2.19
CA ASP A 253 -23.98 6.93 2.92
C ASP A 253 -23.74 7.19 4.42
N PRO A 254 -24.31 6.40 5.35
CA PRO A 254 -24.12 6.58 6.78
C PRO A 254 -22.66 6.45 7.22
N ALA A 255 -21.84 5.70 6.47
CA ALA A 255 -20.41 5.53 6.76
C ALA A 255 -19.59 6.64 6.08
N HIS A 256 -18.88 7.43 6.87
CA HIS A 256 -18.06 8.55 6.40
C HIS A 256 -17.02 8.12 5.37
N ASP A 257 -16.33 6.99 5.62
CA ASP A 257 -15.31 6.46 4.71
C ASP A 257 -15.89 6.02 3.34
N VAL A 258 -17.17 5.63 3.30
CA VAL A 258 -17.86 5.31 2.04
C VAL A 258 -18.08 6.59 1.26
N ARG A 259 -18.59 7.66 1.90
CA ARG A 259 -18.79 8.97 1.25
C ARG A 259 -17.49 9.50 0.65
N LEU A 260 -16.37 9.44 1.39
CA LEU A 260 -15.06 9.86 0.86
C LEU A 260 -14.63 9.05 -0.36
N ALA A 261 -14.79 7.72 -0.33
CA ALA A 261 -14.47 6.86 -1.46
C ALA A 261 -15.36 7.13 -2.69
N VAL A 262 -16.63 7.48 -2.48
CA VAL A 262 -17.55 7.90 -3.55
C VAL A 262 -17.10 9.21 -4.19
N ILE A 263 -16.69 10.19 -3.39
CA ILE A 263 -16.17 11.48 -3.88
C ILE A 263 -14.92 11.26 -4.75
N GLU A 264 -13.95 10.48 -4.25
CA GLU A 264 -12.75 10.13 -5.00
C GLU A 264 -13.10 9.43 -6.33
N ALA A 265 -14.03 8.46 -6.29
CA ALA A 265 -14.46 7.73 -7.48
C ALA A 265 -15.15 8.63 -8.52
N LEU A 266 -16.01 9.55 -8.08
CA LEU A 266 -16.67 10.53 -8.96
C LEU A 266 -15.65 11.49 -9.60
N GLY A 267 -14.61 11.89 -8.84
CA GLY A 267 -13.50 12.70 -9.38
C GLY A 267 -12.74 12.00 -10.49
N HIS A 268 -12.39 10.72 -10.29
CA HIS A 268 -11.68 9.91 -11.29
C HIS A 268 -12.52 9.65 -12.54
N ILE A 269 -13.82 9.33 -12.40
CA ILE A 269 -14.69 9.05 -13.55
C ILE A 269 -15.01 10.33 -14.32
N GLY A 270 -15.26 11.44 -13.60
CA GLY A 270 -15.63 12.71 -14.23
C GLY A 270 -17.02 12.72 -14.87
N GLY A 271 -17.21 13.65 -15.81
CA GLY A 271 -18.48 13.85 -16.51
C GLY A 271 -19.44 14.84 -15.81
N GLU A 272 -20.52 15.19 -16.50
CA GLU A 272 -21.43 16.27 -16.03
C GLU A 272 -22.16 15.89 -14.74
N ASP A 273 -22.70 14.66 -14.64
CA ASP A 273 -23.43 14.18 -13.47
C ASP A 273 -22.53 14.04 -12.23
N ALA A 274 -21.30 13.60 -12.40
CA ALA A 274 -20.30 13.52 -11.33
C ALA A 274 -19.93 14.93 -10.83
N ARG A 275 -19.70 15.86 -11.75
CA ARG A 275 -19.41 17.27 -11.43
C ARG A 275 -20.55 17.92 -10.65
N GLU A 276 -21.83 17.70 -11.06
CA GLU A 276 -23.00 18.24 -10.35
C GLU A 276 -23.06 17.71 -8.91
N ALA A 277 -22.85 16.41 -8.71
CA ALA A 277 -22.82 15.81 -7.38
C ALA A 277 -21.67 16.35 -6.51
N LEU A 278 -20.48 16.54 -7.08
CA LEU A 278 -19.31 17.10 -6.39
C LEU A 278 -19.52 18.57 -6.02
N LEU A 279 -20.13 19.37 -6.88
CA LEU A 279 -20.49 20.76 -6.56
C LEU A 279 -21.48 20.84 -5.38
N TYR A 280 -22.44 19.94 -5.29
CA TYR A 280 -23.32 19.85 -4.14
C TYR A 280 -22.53 19.51 -2.85
N LEU A 281 -21.59 18.58 -2.92
CA LEU A 281 -20.77 18.15 -1.78
C LEU A 281 -19.73 19.21 -1.35
N ALA A 282 -19.31 20.09 -2.24
CA ALA A 282 -18.45 21.24 -1.93
C ALA A 282 -19.12 22.28 -1.03
N GLU A 283 -20.45 22.23 -0.87
CA GLU A 283 -21.21 23.06 0.08
C GLU A 283 -21.55 22.29 1.38
N ALA A 284 -21.03 21.08 1.57
CA ALA A 284 -21.31 20.26 2.75
C ALA A 284 -20.79 20.91 4.05
N PRO A 285 -21.51 20.73 5.18
CA PRO A 285 -21.07 21.25 6.47
C PRO A 285 -19.86 20.49 7.06
N ASP A 286 -19.59 19.30 6.59
CA ASP A 286 -18.45 18.47 6.98
C ASP A 286 -17.20 18.92 6.21
N ASP A 287 -16.19 19.41 6.93
CA ASP A 287 -14.96 19.96 6.33
C ASP A 287 -14.22 18.93 5.47
N GLN A 288 -14.16 17.66 5.90
CA GLN A 288 -13.45 16.61 5.15
C GLN A 288 -14.18 16.27 3.83
N ILE A 289 -15.50 16.22 3.85
CA ILE A 289 -16.31 15.99 2.65
C ILE A 289 -16.14 17.16 1.68
N ARG A 290 -16.22 18.39 2.17
CA ARG A 290 -16.05 19.62 1.36
C ARG A 290 -14.67 19.63 0.69
N GLU A 291 -13.60 19.50 1.48
CA GLU A 291 -12.23 19.49 0.96
C GLU A 291 -11.96 18.33 -0.04
N ALA A 292 -12.57 17.16 0.18
CA ALA A 292 -12.47 16.06 -0.75
C ALA A 292 -13.21 16.37 -2.08
N ALA A 293 -14.40 16.95 -2.01
CA ALA A 293 -15.17 17.33 -3.20
C ALA A 293 -14.47 18.44 -4.01
N GLU A 294 -13.89 19.45 -3.33
CA GLU A 294 -13.12 20.51 -3.98
C GLU A 294 -11.91 19.91 -4.74
N ARG A 295 -11.15 19.00 -4.12
CA ARG A 295 -10.02 18.30 -4.79
C ARG A 295 -10.48 17.47 -5.99
N ALA A 296 -11.58 16.74 -5.87
CA ALA A 296 -12.12 15.94 -6.96
C ALA A 296 -12.58 16.83 -8.15
N LEU A 297 -13.12 18.02 -7.87
CA LEU A 297 -13.45 19.01 -8.92
C LEU A 297 -12.19 19.55 -9.61
N ASP A 298 -11.13 19.84 -8.84
CA ASP A 298 -9.84 20.27 -9.39
C ASP A 298 -9.23 19.18 -10.29
N GLU A 299 -9.36 17.89 -9.92
CA GLU A 299 -8.91 16.75 -10.73
C GLU A 299 -9.67 16.67 -12.07
N ILE A 300 -10.99 16.83 -12.07
CA ILE A 300 -11.81 16.87 -13.30
C ILE A 300 -11.37 18.05 -14.18
N GLU A 301 -11.19 19.26 -13.60
CA GLU A 301 -10.76 20.43 -14.36
C GLU A 301 -9.37 20.27 -14.96
N ALA A 302 -8.45 19.63 -14.23
CA ALA A 302 -7.11 19.34 -14.72
C ALA A 302 -7.15 18.35 -15.89
N ALA A 303 -7.98 17.30 -15.80
CA ALA A 303 -8.14 16.31 -16.88
C ALA A 303 -8.78 16.93 -18.13
N GLU A 304 -9.74 17.83 -17.99
CA GLU A 304 -10.39 18.52 -19.12
C GLU A 304 -9.55 19.66 -19.71
N GLY A 305 -8.65 20.25 -18.90
CA GLY A 305 -7.84 21.41 -19.25
C GLY A 305 -6.45 21.11 -19.81
N ASP A 306 -6.03 19.84 -19.91
CA ASP A 306 -4.74 19.47 -20.49
C ASP A 306 -4.87 19.28 -22.01
N PRO A 307 -4.58 20.32 -22.83
CA PRO A 307 -4.58 20.16 -24.27
C PRO A 307 -3.22 19.62 -24.71
N LEU A 308 -2.95 18.33 -24.47
CA LEU A 308 -1.95 17.59 -25.27
C LEU A 308 -2.50 17.26 -26.66
N ASP A 309 -3.32 18.13 -27.21
CA ASP A 309 -3.69 18.19 -28.62
C ASP A 309 -2.95 19.35 -29.29
N LEU A 310 -1.67 19.12 -29.61
CA LEU A 310 -0.98 19.82 -30.71
C LEU A 310 -0.08 18.85 -31.44
#